data_dd7220f8fd14b7d40ffc21f75452cd4c
#
_entry.id   dd7220f8fd14b7d40ffc21f75452cd4c
#
_cell.length_a   1.000
_cell.length_b   1.000
_cell.length_c   1.000
_cell.angle_alpha   90.00
_cell.angle_beta   90.00
_cell.angle_gamma   90.00
#
_symmetry.space_group_name_H-M   'P 1'
#
loop_
_entity.id
_entity.type
_entity.pdbx_description
1 polymer ?
#
loop_
_entity_poly.entity_id
_entity_poly.type
_entity_poly.pdbx_seq_one_letter_code
_entity_poly.pdbx_strand_id
1 'polypeptide(L)'
;MKNSNFKRSCIKIWAIVFTVVFAGTFNSCVSAQSSTAKERYKIAVCDWMILKRQKLGSFALAKEINADGIELDMGGLGARPTFDSKLGDPVERQKFLDKSKELGVGISSIAMSGFYAQSFATRETVTQMIDDCIMAMKNMNVKVAFLPLGTQCDLVKNPELRPKVVERLKWAGKQVGKIGGVIAIETSLNATEERKLLEEIGSKYIKSSFNFANAIDNGRDISKELKILGKKYLAQIHASNTDKVWLENDKAIDMSKIKKTLDDMNWKGWLIVERSRDVTQVHNVKVNYGANVAYLKRIFQNK
;
A
#
# COMPACT_ATOMS: atom_id res chain seq x y z
N MET A 1 -0.94 -88.05 -25.18
CA MET A 1 0.10 -89.17 -25.18
C MET A 1 1.30 -88.69 -24.40
N LYS A 2 1.69 -89.49 -23.37
CA LYS A 2 2.98 -89.66 -22.64
C LYS A 2 3.51 -88.37 -21.92
N ASN A 3 3.34 -88.31 -20.60
CA ASN A 3 4.16 -88.92 -19.55
C ASN A 3 5.66 -88.55 -19.64
N SER A 4 6.26 -87.91 -18.66
CA SER A 4 6.87 -88.62 -17.54
C SER A 4 7.46 -87.63 -16.50
N ASN A 5 7.21 -88.01 -15.26
CA ASN A 5 7.85 -87.60 -14.03
C ASN A 5 9.38 -87.64 -14.08
N PHE A 6 10.11 -86.88 -13.30
CA PHE A 6 11.13 -87.35 -12.44
C PHE A 6 11.44 -86.47 -11.22
N LYS A 7 11.68 -87.13 -10.16
CA LYS A 7 11.76 -86.82 -8.74
C LYS A 7 13.03 -86.06 -8.30
N ARG A 8 12.84 -85.27 -7.26
CA ARG A 8 13.62 -85.14 -6.00
C ARG A 8 15.16 -85.10 -6.05
N SER A 9 15.75 -84.07 -5.45
CA SER A 9 16.65 -84.31 -4.29
C SER A 9 16.88 -83.01 -3.50
N CYS A 10 16.78 -83.12 -2.17
CA CYS A 10 17.06 -82.07 -1.20
C CYS A 10 18.57 -81.96 -0.98
N ILE A 11 19.11 -80.78 -0.98
CA ILE A 11 20.38 -80.48 -0.32
C ILE A 11 20.17 -79.23 0.53
N LYS A 12 20.27 -79.40 1.84
CA LYS A 12 20.32 -78.30 2.82
C LYS A 12 21.71 -77.71 2.84
N ILE A 13 21.91 -76.49 2.52
CA ILE A 13 23.14 -75.75 2.78
C ILE A 13 22.80 -74.62 3.73
N TRP A 14 23.40 -74.65 4.89
CA TRP A 14 23.42 -73.56 5.87
C TRP A 14 24.28 -72.41 5.32
N ALA A 15 23.74 -71.23 5.15
CA ALA A 15 24.52 -70.02 4.90
C ALA A 15 24.29 -69.03 6.05
N ILE A 16 25.40 -68.74 6.68
CA ILE A 16 25.55 -67.80 7.79
C ILE A 16 25.23 -66.40 7.26
N VAL A 17 24.23 -65.78 7.85
CA VAL A 17 23.89 -64.37 7.55
C VAL A 17 24.81 -63.46 8.37
N PHE A 18 25.76 -62.82 7.71
CA PHE A 18 26.48 -61.67 8.26
C PHE A 18 25.59 -60.43 8.15
N THR A 19 25.05 -59.98 9.28
CA THR A 19 24.29 -58.70 9.35
C THR A 19 25.31 -57.59 9.47
N VAL A 20 25.57 -56.89 8.36
CA VAL A 20 26.28 -55.61 8.37
C VAL A 20 25.27 -54.52 8.68
N VAL A 21 25.32 -54.00 9.91
CA VAL A 21 24.55 -52.80 10.31
C VAL A 21 25.23 -51.59 9.69
N PHE A 22 24.70 -51.10 8.59
CA PHE A 22 25.09 -49.81 8.02
C PHE A 22 24.29 -48.71 8.77
N ALA A 23 24.94 -48.08 9.75
CA ALA A 23 24.42 -46.87 10.38
C ALA A 23 24.52 -45.73 9.37
N GLY A 24 23.50 -45.60 8.51
CA GLY A 24 23.33 -44.46 7.65
C GLY A 24 22.82 -43.27 8.46
N THR A 25 23.70 -42.31 8.74
CA THR A 25 23.28 -40.99 9.24
C THR A 25 22.47 -40.27 8.16
N PHE A 26 21.16 -40.35 8.25
CA PHE A 26 20.27 -39.48 7.46
C PHE A 26 20.44 -38.05 7.96
N ASN A 27 21.35 -37.29 7.33
CA ASN A 27 21.30 -35.82 7.39
C ASN A 27 20.02 -35.38 6.68
N SER A 28 18.93 -35.25 7.43
CA SER A 28 17.76 -34.56 6.96
C SER A 28 18.12 -33.09 6.80
N CYS A 29 18.55 -32.70 5.59
CA CYS A 29 18.47 -31.29 5.17
C CYS A 29 16.98 -30.94 5.19
N VAL A 30 16.51 -30.39 6.30
CA VAL A 30 15.28 -29.63 6.34
C VAL A 30 15.56 -28.38 5.51
N SER A 31 15.28 -28.45 4.21
CA SER A 31 15.12 -27.25 3.39
C SER A 31 13.95 -26.49 4.01
N ALA A 32 14.26 -25.45 4.76
CA ALA A 32 13.28 -24.45 5.14
C ALA A 32 12.72 -23.88 3.84
N GLN A 33 11.65 -24.48 3.35
CA GLN A 33 10.76 -23.85 2.38
C GLN A 33 10.23 -22.61 3.08
N SER A 34 10.89 -21.45 2.88
CA SER A 34 10.31 -20.17 3.23
C SER A 34 9.06 -20.04 2.36
N SER A 35 7.93 -20.45 2.90
CA SER A 35 6.65 -20.00 2.36
C SER A 35 6.74 -18.48 2.38
N THR A 36 6.78 -17.84 1.20
CA THR A 36 6.62 -16.41 1.05
C THR A 36 5.19 -16.10 1.45
N ALA A 37 4.92 -16.10 2.76
CA ALA A 37 3.69 -15.58 3.29
C ALA A 37 3.60 -14.15 2.78
N LYS A 38 2.60 -13.87 1.94
CA LYS A 38 2.39 -12.55 1.33
C LYS A 38 2.39 -11.52 2.45
N GLU A 39 3.39 -10.64 2.47
CA GLU A 39 3.59 -9.70 3.55
C GLU A 39 2.29 -8.94 3.85
N ARG A 40 1.92 -8.91 5.11
CA ARG A 40 0.69 -8.27 5.59
C ARG A 40 0.72 -6.76 5.39
N TYR A 41 1.90 -6.18 5.63
CA TYR A 41 2.16 -4.76 5.50
C TYR A 41 3.20 -4.53 4.40
N LYS A 42 2.95 -3.56 3.55
CA LYS A 42 3.91 -3.12 2.53
C LYS A 42 4.22 -1.65 2.74
N ILE A 43 5.45 -1.27 2.49
CA ILE A 43 5.94 0.09 2.70
C ILE A 43 6.17 0.75 1.34
N ALA A 44 5.55 1.92 1.14
CA ALA A 44 5.70 2.71 -0.08
C ALA A 44 6.10 4.15 0.22
N VAL A 45 6.47 4.88 -0.82
CA VAL A 45 6.77 6.32 -0.78
C VAL A 45 6.00 7.05 -1.87
N CYS A 46 5.66 8.32 -1.66
CA CYS A 46 4.97 9.16 -2.64
C CYS A 46 5.96 9.69 -3.68
N ASP A 47 5.71 9.48 -4.98
CA ASP A 47 6.63 9.89 -6.05
C ASP A 47 6.82 11.41 -6.11
N TRP A 48 5.78 12.19 -5.78
CA TRP A 48 5.86 13.66 -5.74
C TRP A 48 6.64 14.18 -4.54
N MET A 49 6.63 13.48 -3.42
CA MET A 49 7.34 13.89 -2.22
C MET A 49 8.83 13.51 -2.27
N ILE A 50 9.19 12.46 -2.99
CA ILE A 50 10.58 12.12 -3.29
C ILE A 50 11.13 12.89 -4.52
N LEU A 51 10.47 13.97 -4.94
CA LEU A 51 10.84 14.86 -6.06
C LEU A 51 10.97 14.13 -7.41
N LYS A 52 10.18 13.08 -7.60
CA LYS A 52 10.18 12.23 -8.80
C LYS A 52 8.79 12.06 -9.41
N ARG A 53 7.89 13.07 -9.22
CA ARG A 53 6.53 13.02 -9.77
C ARG A 53 6.54 12.63 -11.23
N GLN A 54 5.86 11.51 -11.54
CA GLN A 54 5.78 10.92 -12.88
C GLN A 54 7.11 10.78 -13.62
N LYS A 55 8.18 10.41 -12.90
CA LYS A 55 9.50 10.09 -13.45
C LYS A 55 9.84 8.63 -13.16
N LEU A 56 10.37 7.92 -14.15
CA LEU A 56 10.79 6.51 -13.99
C LEU A 56 11.84 6.33 -12.88
N GLY A 57 12.64 7.37 -12.61
CA GLY A 57 13.60 7.39 -11.52
C GLY A 57 12.98 7.29 -10.11
N SER A 58 11.66 7.41 -9.96
CA SER A 58 10.98 7.16 -8.67
C SER A 58 11.10 5.70 -8.25
N PHE A 59 11.00 4.76 -9.19
CA PHE A 59 11.19 3.34 -8.93
C PHE A 59 12.63 3.00 -8.56
N ALA A 60 13.61 3.61 -9.24
CA ALA A 60 15.02 3.40 -8.92
C ALA A 60 15.34 3.86 -7.49
N LEU A 61 14.87 5.07 -7.11
CA LEU A 61 15.06 5.58 -5.75
C LEU A 61 14.30 4.73 -4.72
N ALA A 62 13.06 4.32 -5.00
CA ALA A 62 12.31 3.43 -4.12
C ALA A 62 13.04 2.10 -3.90
N LYS A 63 13.61 1.51 -4.96
CA LYS A 63 14.45 0.30 -4.85
C LYS A 63 15.69 0.55 -4.00
N GLU A 64 16.38 1.66 -4.23
CA GLU A 64 17.60 2.02 -3.52
C GLU A 64 17.39 2.20 -2.01
N ILE A 65 16.26 2.80 -1.61
CA ILE A 65 15.87 2.97 -0.21
C ILE A 65 15.11 1.76 0.36
N ASN A 66 15.05 0.65 -0.40
CA ASN A 66 14.37 -0.60 -0.01
C ASN A 66 12.86 -0.45 0.26
N ALA A 67 12.16 0.48 -0.39
CA ALA A 67 10.71 0.53 -0.34
C ALA A 67 10.10 -0.60 -1.19
N ASP A 68 8.92 -1.13 -0.77
CA ASP A 68 8.21 -2.18 -1.51
C ASP A 68 7.44 -1.61 -2.71
N GLY A 69 7.17 -0.30 -2.70
CA GLY A 69 6.40 0.34 -3.76
C GLY A 69 6.45 1.86 -3.74
N ILE A 70 5.73 2.42 -4.72
CA ILE A 70 5.48 3.86 -4.82
C ILE A 70 3.98 4.13 -4.88
N GLU A 71 3.55 5.25 -4.34
CA GLU A 71 2.29 5.89 -4.67
C GLU A 71 2.56 6.83 -5.84
N LEU A 72 1.94 6.53 -6.99
CA LEU A 72 2.23 7.19 -8.27
C LEU A 72 1.21 8.29 -8.54
N ASP A 73 1.65 9.54 -8.69
CA ASP A 73 0.79 10.69 -8.88
C ASP A 73 0.21 10.78 -10.30
N MET A 74 -1.00 11.34 -10.44
CA MET A 74 -1.62 11.65 -11.72
C MET A 74 -0.96 12.81 -12.47
N GLY A 75 0.04 13.46 -11.88
CA GLY A 75 0.72 14.62 -12.45
C GLY A 75 0.25 15.96 -11.86
N GLY A 76 0.89 17.03 -12.33
CA GLY A 76 0.58 18.39 -11.87
C GLY A 76 -0.81 18.83 -12.31
N LEU A 77 -1.55 19.54 -11.44
CA LEU A 77 -2.83 20.10 -11.78
C LEU A 77 -2.71 21.62 -12.05
N GLY A 78 -2.37 22.42 -11.04
CA GLY A 78 -2.28 23.87 -11.18
C GLY A 78 -3.56 24.47 -11.77
N ALA A 79 -3.41 25.36 -12.75
CA ALA A 79 -4.52 25.97 -13.49
C ALA A 79 -5.08 25.13 -14.65
N ARG A 80 -4.51 23.93 -14.89
CA ARG A 80 -4.96 23.05 -15.99
C ARG A 80 -6.38 22.55 -15.75
N PRO A 81 -7.17 22.26 -16.79
CA PRO A 81 -8.50 21.67 -16.62
C PRO A 81 -8.43 20.26 -15.98
N THR A 82 -7.43 19.46 -16.34
CA THR A 82 -7.19 18.12 -15.80
C THR A 82 -5.73 17.93 -15.40
N PHE A 83 -5.38 16.76 -14.88
CA PHE A 83 -3.99 16.43 -14.54
C PHE A 83 -3.09 16.37 -15.79
N ASP A 84 -1.84 16.84 -15.66
CA ASP A 84 -0.78 16.67 -16.65
C ASP A 84 -0.22 15.24 -16.52
N SER A 85 -1.03 14.26 -16.93
CA SER A 85 -0.79 12.86 -16.64
C SER A 85 -0.16 12.12 -17.82
N LYS A 86 1.02 11.53 -17.59
CA LYS A 86 1.63 10.55 -18.52
C LYS A 86 0.89 9.22 -18.53
N LEU A 87 0.08 8.93 -17.51
CA LEU A 87 -0.60 7.64 -17.37
C LEU A 87 -1.77 7.47 -18.34
N GLY A 88 -2.24 8.55 -18.96
CA GLY A 88 -3.22 8.54 -20.04
C GLY A 88 -2.65 7.97 -21.35
N ASP A 89 -1.37 8.26 -21.63
CA ASP A 89 -0.69 7.76 -22.83
C ASP A 89 -0.28 6.29 -22.66
N PRO A 90 -0.70 5.38 -23.57
CA PRO A 90 -0.38 3.95 -23.47
C PRO A 90 1.13 3.65 -23.48
N VAL A 91 1.91 4.39 -24.28
CA VAL A 91 3.36 4.17 -24.41
C VAL A 91 4.09 4.62 -23.15
N GLU A 92 3.78 5.82 -22.65
CA GLU A 92 4.36 6.32 -21.40
C GLU A 92 3.96 5.44 -20.22
N ARG A 93 2.67 5.08 -20.12
CA ARG A 93 2.17 4.19 -19.06
C ARG A 93 2.89 2.84 -19.06
N GLN A 94 3.15 2.24 -20.23
CA GLN A 94 3.87 0.98 -20.33
C GLN A 94 5.28 1.08 -19.74
N LYS A 95 5.98 2.19 -19.95
CA LYS A 95 7.30 2.43 -19.34
C LYS A 95 7.28 2.35 -17.82
N PHE A 96 6.22 2.86 -17.17
CA PHE A 96 6.05 2.74 -15.72
C PHE A 96 5.83 1.30 -15.27
N LEU A 97 5.00 0.54 -16.02
CA LEU A 97 4.75 -0.88 -15.72
C LEU A 97 6.02 -1.73 -15.90
N ASP A 98 6.77 -1.49 -16.98
CA ASP A 98 8.02 -2.19 -17.25
C ASP A 98 9.06 -1.89 -16.15
N LYS A 99 9.19 -0.62 -15.75
CA LYS A 99 10.12 -0.22 -14.70
C LYS A 99 9.74 -0.80 -13.34
N SER A 100 8.45 -0.81 -13.00
CA SER A 100 7.92 -1.49 -11.80
C SER A 100 8.30 -2.97 -11.77
N LYS A 101 8.10 -3.67 -12.89
CA LYS A 101 8.43 -5.10 -13.03
C LYS A 101 9.94 -5.35 -12.98
N GLU A 102 10.72 -4.56 -13.73
CA GLU A 102 12.19 -4.65 -13.78
C GLU A 102 12.82 -4.57 -12.39
N LEU A 103 12.37 -3.62 -11.58
CA LEU A 103 12.97 -3.36 -10.27
C LEU A 103 12.28 -4.09 -9.12
N GLY A 104 11.14 -4.76 -9.37
CA GLY A 104 10.34 -5.41 -8.35
C GLY A 104 9.73 -4.42 -7.34
N VAL A 105 9.50 -3.17 -7.76
CA VAL A 105 8.88 -2.11 -6.95
C VAL A 105 7.41 -1.97 -7.36
N GLY A 106 6.49 -2.25 -6.45
CA GLY A 106 5.06 -2.19 -6.72
C GLY A 106 4.52 -0.77 -6.87
N ILE A 107 3.29 -0.65 -7.39
CA ILE A 107 2.53 0.59 -7.36
C ILE A 107 1.42 0.40 -6.32
N SER A 108 1.49 1.16 -5.21
CA SER A 108 0.54 1.04 -4.08
C SER A 108 -0.82 1.61 -4.43
N SER A 109 -0.83 2.75 -5.09
CA SER A 109 -2.01 3.54 -5.42
C SER A 109 -1.70 4.55 -6.51
N ILE A 110 -2.75 5.08 -7.14
CA ILE A 110 -2.68 6.24 -8.05
C ILE A 110 -3.16 7.46 -7.28
N ALA A 111 -2.33 8.51 -7.19
CA ALA A 111 -2.64 9.68 -6.38
C ALA A 111 -3.16 10.85 -7.22
N MET A 112 -4.19 11.51 -6.75
CA MET A 112 -4.71 12.76 -7.27
C MET A 112 -4.25 13.93 -6.38
N SER A 113 -2.93 14.04 -6.12
CA SER A 113 -2.36 14.98 -5.13
C SER A 113 -2.68 16.44 -5.41
N GLY A 114 -3.02 16.80 -6.64
CA GLY A 114 -3.42 18.17 -6.99
C GLY A 114 -4.64 18.67 -6.21
N PHE A 115 -5.47 17.79 -5.67
CA PHE A 115 -6.60 18.15 -4.83
C PHE A 115 -6.20 18.62 -3.42
N TYR A 116 -4.94 18.55 -3.03
CA TYR A 116 -4.47 19.27 -1.84
C TYR A 116 -4.67 20.79 -1.96
N ALA A 117 -4.54 21.35 -3.17
CA ALA A 117 -4.64 22.77 -3.45
C ALA A 117 -5.89 23.17 -4.26
N GLN A 118 -6.74 22.22 -4.62
CA GLN A 118 -7.92 22.43 -5.44
C GLN A 118 -9.16 21.85 -4.78
N SER A 119 -10.32 22.50 -4.95
CA SER A 119 -11.56 22.01 -4.36
C SER A 119 -12.16 20.85 -5.17
N PHE A 120 -12.24 19.69 -4.54
CA PHE A 120 -13.01 18.57 -5.08
C PHE A 120 -14.51 18.89 -5.19
N ALA A 121 -15.04 19.77 -4.32
CA ALA A 121 -16.45 20.11 -4.30
C ALA A 121 -16.85 21.09 -5.41
N THR A 122 -16.00 22.06 -5.77
CA THR A 122 -16.41 23.18 -6.65
C THR A 122 -15.83 23.11 -8.05
N ARG A 123 -14.71 22.39 -8.24
CA ARG A 123 -14.07 22.30 -9.55
C ARG A 123 -14.98 21.61 -10.57
N GLU A 124 -15.20 22.20 -11.74
CA GLU A 124 -16.13 21.68 -12.77
C GLU A 124 -15.66 20.39 -13.42
N THR A 125 -14.36 20.25 -13.63
CA THR A 125 -13.75 19.11 -14.35
C THR A 125 -13.52 17.85 -13.51
N VAL A 126 -14.02 17.81 -12.26
CA VAL A 126 -13.81 16.68 -11.33
C VAL A 126 -14.23 15.33 -11.93
N THR A 127 -15.35 15.30 -12.66
CA THR A 127 -15.85 14.05 -13.26
C THR A 127 -14.81 13.48 -14.23
N GLN A 128 -14.28 14.29 -15.14
CA GLN A 128 -13.24 13.86 -16.08
C GLN A 128 -11.97 13.44 -15.35
N MET A 129 -11.55 14.16 -14.33
CA MET A 129 -10.33 13.84 -13.56
C MET A 129 -10.45 12.48 -12.84
N ILE A 130 -11.63 12.18 -12.30
CA ILE A 130 -11.92 10.86 -11.69
C ILE A 130 -11.93 9.76 -12.75
N ASP A 131 -12.55 9.99 -13.91
CA ASP A 131 -12.58 9.00 -15.00
C ASP A 131 -11.16 8.73 -15.54
N ASP A 132 -10.32 9.76 -15.71
CA ASP A 132 -8.92 9.61 -16.12
C ASP A 132 -8.12 8.79 -15.09
N CYS A 133 -8.33 9.04 -13.79
CA CYS A 133 -7.71 8.26 -12.73
C CYS A 133 -8.17 6.79 -12.73
N ILE A 134 -9.47 6.54 -12.88
CA ILE A 134 -10.03 5.18 -12.96
C ILE A 134 -9.50 4.44 -14.19
N MET A 135 -9.35 5.12 -15.32
CA MET A 135 -8.74 4.55 -16.53
C MET A 135 -7.27 4.17 -16.27
N ALA A 136 -6.49 5.03 -15.62
CA ALA A 136 -5.12 4.72 -15.21
C ALA A 136 -5.08 3.51 -14.28
N MET A 137 -5.91 3.48 -13.23
CA MET A 137 -6.04 2.35 -12.31
C MET A 137 -6.33 1.03 -13.04
N LYS A 138 -7.31 1.04 -13.95
CA LYS A 138 -7.71 -0.13 -14.74
C LYS A 138 -6.54 -0.65 -15.58
N ASN A 139 -5.92 0.23 -16.35
CA ASN A 139 -4.88 -0.13 -17.30
C ASN A 139 -3.56 -0.53 -16.62
N MET A 140 -3.32 -0.05 -15.40
CA MET A 140 -2.15 -0.40 -14.59
C MET A 140 -2.43 -1.51 -13.58
N ASN A 141 -3.66 -2.03 -13.53
CA ASN A 141 -4.12 -2.99 -12.53
C ASN A 141 -3.89 -2.55 -11.07
N VAL A 142 -3.97 -1.24 -10.81
CA VAL A 142 -3.88 -0.65 -9.46
C VAL A 142 -5.28 -0.57 -8.86
N LYS A 143 -5.43 -0.96 -7.59
CA LYS A 143 -6.75 -1.10 -6.96
C LYS A 143 -7.14 0.06 -6.06
N VAL A 144 -6.22 0.95 -5.74
CA VAL A 144 -6.48 2.10 -4.86
C VAL A 144 -6.14 3.39 -5.59
N ALA A 145 -7.04 4.36 -5.56
CA ALA A 145 -6.75 5.75 -5.86
C ALA A 145 -6.73 6.57 -4.57
N PHE A 146 -5.78 7.47 -4.44
CA PHE A 146 -5.70 8.42 -3.34
C PHE A 146 -6.33 9.75 -3.74
N LEU A 147 -7.25 10.28 -2.92
CA LEU A 147 -7.93 11.54 -3.14
C LEU A 147 -7.90 12.40 -1.86
N PRO A 148 -7.03 13.39 -1.74
CA PRO A 148 -7.07 14.31 -0.62
C PRO A 148 -8.22 15.33 -0.79
N LEU A 149 -8.99 15.55 0.27
CA LEU A 149 -9.87 16.69 0.42
C LEU A 149 -9.06 17.79 1.14
N GLY A 150 -8.18 18.45 0.39
CA GLY A 150 -7.20 19.39 0.93
C GLY A 150 -7.80 20.72 1.40
N THR A 151 -6.98 21.75 1.48
CA THR A 151 -7.32 23.02 2.16
C THR A 151 -8.57 23.71 1.61
N GLN A 152 -8.84 23.61 0.31
CA GLN A 152 -10.02 24.24 -0.34
C GLN A 152 -11.28 23.36 -0.31
N CYS A 153 -11.17 22.15 0.25
CA CYS A 153 -12.30 21.23 0.44
C CYS A 153 -12.27 20.62 1.86
N ASP A 154 -11.64 21.32 2.80
CA ASP A 154 -11.57 20.94 4.21
C ASP A 154 -12.97 21.05 4.84
N LEU A 155 -13.58 19.90 5.12
CA LEU A 155 -14.94 19.81 5.64
C LEU A 155 -15.09 20.24 7.11
N VAL A 156 -14.00 20.42 7.84
CA VAL A 156 -14.01 21.06 9.17
C VAL A 156 -14.18 22.55 9.05
N LYS A 157 -13.49 23.17 8.08
CA LYS A 157 -13.51 24.61 7.85
C LYS A 157 -14.65 25.07 6.94
N ASN A 158 -15.08 24.19 6.03
CA ASN A 158 -16.10 24.48 5.01
C ASN A 158 -17.18 23.36 5.03
N PRO A 159 -17.94 23.24 6.13
CA PRO A 159 -18.94 22.16 6.27
C PRO A 159 -20.06 22.24 5.23
N GLU A 160 -20.32 23.41 4.66
CA GLU A 160 -21.30 23.65 3.60
C GLU A 160 -20.96 22.91 2.29
N LEU A 161 -19.71 22.53 2.09
CA LEU A 161 -19.28 21.74 0.92
C LEU A 161 -19.65 20.26 1.02
N ARG A 162 -20.00 19.78 2.22
CA ARG A 162 -20.27 18.36 2.48
C ARG A 162 -21.31 17.74 1.55
N PRO A 163 -22.49 18.35 1.28
CA PRO A 163 -23.47 17.76 0.38
C PRO A 163 -22.92 17.52 -1.03
N LYS A 164 -22.11 18.47 -1.55
CA LYS A 164 -21.53 18.34 -2.89
C LYS A 164 -20.40 17.29 -2.92
N VAL A 165 -19.62 17.19 -1.87
CA VAL A 165 -18.60 16.14 -1.70
C VAL A 165 -19.27 14.75 -1.69
N VAL A 166 -20.36 14.59 -0.92
CA VAL A 166 -21.11 13.34 -0.83
C VAL A 166 -21.71 12.96 -2.19
N GLU A 167 -22.34 13.90 -2.89
CA GLU A 167 -22.88 13.66 -4.24
C GLU A 167 -21.81 13.13 -5.20
N ARG A 168 -20.65 13.82 -5.26
CA ARG A 168 -19.56 13.47 -6.16
C ARG A 168 -18.91 12.14 -5.78
N LEU A 169 -18.74 11.86 -4.49
CA LEU A 169 -18.17 10.61 -4.02
C LEU A 169 -19.14 9.42 -4.22
N LYS A 170 -20.44 9.60 -4.13
CA LYS A 170 -21.44 8.58 -4.51
C LYS A 170 -21.28 8.18 -5.97
N TRP A 171 -21.17 9.19 -6.85
CA TRP A 171 -20.93 8.95 -8.27
C TRP A 171 -19.57 8.28 -8.51
N ALA A 172 -18.49 8.80 -7.95
CA ALA A 172 -17.14 8.25 -8.09
C ALA A 172 -17.05 6.79 -7.60
N GLY A 173 -17.71 6.49 -6.48
CA GLY A 173 -17.81 5.14 -5.94
C GLY A 173 -18.48 4.15 -6.90
N LYS A 174 -19.53 4.59 -7.62
CA LYS A 174 -20.17 3.78 -8.67
C LYS A 174 -19.20 3.50 -9.82
N GLN A 175 -18.41 4.51 -10.25
CA GLN A 175 -17.48 4.34 -11.37
C GLN A 175 -16.30 3.44 -11.00
N VAL A 176 -15.61 3.70 -9.89
CA VAL A 176 -14.45 2.90 -9.48
C VAL A 176 -14.85 1.46 -9.13
N GLY A 177 -16.08 1.26 -8.66
CA GLY A 177 -16.64 -0.07 -8.39
C GLY A 177 -16.72 -0.97 -9.61
N LYS A 178 -16.90 -0.40 -10.82
CA LYS A 178 -16.95 -1.18 -12.08
C LYS A 178 -15.63 -1.91 -12.39
N ILE A 179 -14.50 -1.39 -11.87
CA ILE A 179 -13.18 -2.00 -12.02
C ILE A 179 -12.71 -2.76 -10.77
N GLY A 180 -13.58 -2.89 -9.77
CA GLY A 180 -13.25 -3.49 -8.47
C GLY A 180 -12.17 -2.70 -7.71
N GLY A 181 -12.06 -1.40 -7.97
CA GLY A 181 -11.14 -0.49 -7.30
C GLY A 181 -11.78 0.23 -6.13
N VAL A 182 -10.99 1.04 -5.43
CA VAL A 182 -11.39 1.87 -4.28
C VAL A 182 -10.78 3.27 -4.44
N ILE A 183 -11.55 4.30 -4.14
CA ILE A 183 -11.02 5.64 -3.92
C ILE A 183 -10.87 5.83 -2.40
N ALA A 184 -9.66 6.09 -1.96
CA ALA A 184 -9.29 6.35 -0.58
C ALA A 184 -9.23 7.87 -0.37
N ILE A 185 -10.18 8.43 0.37
CA ILE A 185 -10.22 9.86 0.68
C ILE A 185 -9.34 10.16 1.90
N GLU A 186 -8.65 11.28 1.87
CA GLU A 186 -7.99 11.85 3.05
C GLU A 186 -8.72 13.13 3.46
N THR A 187 -9.07 13.22 4.74
CA THR A 187 -9.83 14.34 5.30
C THR A 187 -9.18 14.87 6.57
N SER A 188 -9.52 16.11 6.96
CA SER A 188 -9.17 16.71 8.27
C SER A 188 -10.14 16.28 9.39
N LEU A 189 -11.22 15.59 9.07
CA LEU A 189 -12.20 15.11 10.04
C LEU A 189 -11.56 14.14 11.03
N ASN A 190 -12.10 14.08 12.25
CA ASN A 190 -11.78 12.97 13.15
C ASN A 190 -12.45 11.67 12.64
N ALA A 191 -11.97 10.53 13.12
CA ALA A 191 -12.44 9.23 12.62
C ALA A 191 -13.94 9.00 12.79
N THR A 192 -14.57 9.58 13.82
CA THR A 192 -16.03 9.47 14.03
C THR A 192 -16.79 10.21 12.94
N GLU A 193 -16.39 11.44 12.63
CA GLU A 193 -17.03 12.25 11.59
C GLU A 193 -16.69 11.76 10.18
N GLU A 194 -15.47 11.26 9.96
CA GLU A 194 -15.10 10.64 8.69
C GLU A 194 -15.90 9.36 8.45
N ARG A 195 -16.10 8.54 9.49
CA ARG A 195 -16.94 7.35 9.40
C ARG A 195 -18.40 7.73 9.05
N LYS A 196 -18.98 8.77 9.68
CA LYS A 196 -20.31 9.26 9.32
C LYS A 196 -20.37 9.72 7.86
N LEU A 197 -19.32 10.41 7.37
CA LEU A 197 -19.21 10.78 5.97
C LEU A 197 -19.22 9.56 5.04
N LEU A 198 -18.42 8.54 5.35
CA LEU A 198 -18.37 7.30 4.57
C LEU A 198 -19.69 6.53 4.60
N GLU A 199 -20.40 6.53 5.73
CA GLU A 199 -21.73 5.93 5.87
C GLU A 199 -22.78 6.70 5.07
N GLU A 200 -22.73 8.04 5.06
CA GLU A 200 -23.61 8.91 4.25
C GLU A 200 -23.38 8.71 2.74
N ILE A 201 -22.11 8.54 2.31
CA ILE A 201 -21.77 8.21 0.92
C ILE A 201 -22.36 6.84 0.56
N GLY A 202 -22.35 5.88 1.49
CA GLY A 202 -22.98 4.56 1.33
C GLY A 202 -22.31 3.66 0.30
N SER A 203 -21.05 3.93 -0.09
CA SER A 203 -20.32 3.14 -1.08
C SER A 203 -19.19 2.34 -0.43
N LYS A 204 -19.18 1.00 -0.64
CA LYS A 204 -18.06 0.17 -0.21
C LYS A 204 -16.74 0.43 -0.96
N TYR A 205 -16.80 1.21 -2.02
CA TYR A 205 -15.69 1.57 -2.89
C TYR A 205 -15.09 2.95 -2.57
N ILE A 206 -15.66 3.66 -1.60
CA ILE A 206 -15.06 4.87 -1.03
C ILE A 206 -14.62 4.51 0.39
N LYS A 207 -13.36 4.76 0.70
CA LYS A 207 -12.75 4.42 1.98
C LYS A 207 -11.82 5.53 2.44
N SER A 208 -11.27 5.39 3.64
CA SER A 208 -10.28 6.29 4.22
C SER A 208 -8.87 5.97 3.72
N SER A 209 -8.12 7.01 3.39
CA SER A 209 -6.66 7.06 3.42
C SER A 209 -6.27 7.78 4.70
N PHE A 210 -6.06 7.04 5.79
CA PHE A 210 -5.79 7.63 7.08
C PHE A 210 -4.39 8.24 7.14
N ASN A 211 -4.27 9.51 7.53
CA ASN A 211 -3.00 10.21 7.65
C ASN A 211 -2.65 10.47 9.14
N PHE A 212 -1.49 9.99 9.59
CA PHE A 212 -1.04 10.19 10.97
C PHE A 212 -0.88 11.67 11.31
N ALA A 213 -0.35 12.47 10.39
CA ALA A 213 -0.18 13.91 10.60
C ALA A 213 -1.50 14.61 10.95
N ASN A 214 -2.59 14.28 10.23
CA ASN A 214 -3.90 14.86 10.51
C ASN A 214 -4.40 14.54 11.92
N ALA A 215 -4.12 13.36 12.45
CA ALA A 215 -4.46 13.02 13.83
C ALA A 215 -3.60 13.77 14.82
N ILE A 216 -2.29 13.82 14.61
CA ILE A 216 -1.30 14.44 15.51
C ILE A 216 -1.52 15.95 15.58
N ASP A 217 -1.65 16.63 14.45
CA ASP A 217 -1.83 18.09 14.37
C ASP A 217 -3.10 18.56 15.09
N ASN A 218 -4.07 17.65 15.27
CA ASN A 218 -5.31 17.91 16.02
C ASN A 218 -5.33 17.26 17.42
N GLY A 219 -4.19 16.83 17.95
CA GLY A 219 -4.07 16.24 19.29
C GLY A 219 -4.81 14.92 19.49
N ARG A 220 -5.04 14.15 18.41
CA ARG A 220 -5.81 12.90 18.42
C ARG A 220 -4.90 11.68 18.51
N ASP A 221 -5.34 10.64 19.22
CA ASP A 221 -4.64 9.36 19.34
C ASP A 221 -4.86 8.51 18.08
N ILE A 222 -3.80 8.29 17.30
CA ILE A 222 -3.80 7.51 16.06
C ILE A 222 -4.47 6.15 16.26
N SER A 223 -4.13 5.43 17.32
CA SER A 223 -4.65 4.08 17.58
C SER A 223 -6.15 4.08 17.89
N LYS A 224 -6.65 5.12 18.57
CA LYS A 224 -8.10 5.28 18.80
C LYS A 224 -8.83 5.60 17.50
N GLU A 225 -8.30 6.53 16.71
CA GLU A 225 -8.86 6.89 15.40
C GLU A 225 -8.94 5.67 14.46
N LEU A 226 -7.85 4.90 14.36
CA LEU A 226 -7.82 3.67 13.55
C LEU A 226 -8.86 2.63 14.00
N LYS A 227 -9.07 2.45 15.31
CA LYS A 227 -10.10 1.55 15.84
C LYS A 227 -11.52 2.00 15.50
N ILE A 228 -11.80 3.31 15.51
CA ILE A 228 -13.09 3.89 15.14
C ILE A 228 -13.40 3.64 13.66
N LEU A 229 -12.44 3.88 12.76
CA LEU A 229 -12.58 3.58 11.34
C LEU A 229 -12.73 2.07 11.10
N GLY A 230 -11.93 1.26 11.77
CA GLY A 230 -11.89 -0.18 11.58
C GLY A 230 -11.41 -0.58 10.18
N LYS A 231 -11.08 -1.85 9.99
CA LYS A 231 -10.56 -2.32 8.68
C LYS A 231 -11.55 -2.19 7.52
N LYS A 232 -12.85 -2.08 7.81
CA LYS A 232 -13.88 -1.96 6.78
C LYS A 232 -13.72 -0.67 5.98
N TYR A 233 -13.40 0.43 6.67
CA TYR A 233 -13.31 1.75 6.07
C TYR A 233 -11.89 2.16 5.69
N LEU A 234 -10.86 1.42 6.10
CA LEU A 234 -9.46 1.77 5.90
C LEU A 234 -8.90 1.10 4.64
N ALA A 235 -8.46 1.90 3.65
CA ALA A 235 -7.85 1.41 2.40
C ALA A 235 -6.33 1.43 2.45
N GLN A 236 -5.74 2.54 2.87
CA GLN A 236 -4.29 2.76 3.01
C GLN A 236 -4.01 3.72 4.15
N ILE A 237 -2.74 3.87 4.51
CA ILE A 237 -2.29 4.76 5.57
C ILE A 237 -1.11 5.59 5.07
N HIS A 238 -1.19 6.92 5.18
CA HIS A 238 -0.04 7.80 5.14
C HIS A 238 0.62 7.78 6.53
N ALA A 239 1.66 6.95 6.65
CA ALA A 239 2.32 6.62 7.91
C ALA A 239 3.48 7.58 8.18
N SER A 240 3.19 8.89 8.20
CA SER A 240 4.18 9.94 8.46
C SER A 240 3.56 11.12 9.19
N ASN A 241 4.40 11.88 9.89
CA ASN A 241 4.04 13.15 10.50
C ASN A 241 4.46 14.31 9.59
N THR A 242 4.20 15.54 9.98
CA THR A 242 4.80 16.75 9.42
C THR A 242 6.32 16.72 9.55
N ASP A 243 7.01 17.48 8.70
CA ASP A 243 8.48 17.51 8.71
C ASP A 243 9.01 18.14 10.00
N LYS A 244 9.86 17.43 10.72
CA LYS A 244 10.65 17.86 11.89
C LYS A 244 11.82 16.91 12.08
N VAL A 245 11.53 15.64 12.30
CA VAL A 245 12.47 14.54 12.55
C VAL A 245 11.99 13.29 11.81
N TRP A 246 12.86 12.30 11.68
CA TRP A 246 12.46 10.99 11.18
C TRP A 246 11.47 10.29 12.11
N LEU A 247 10.67 9.39 11.58
CA LEU A 247 9.65 8.62 12.31
C LEU A 247 10.20 7.94 13.58
N GLU A 248 11.42 7.42 13.53
CA GLU A 248 12.05 6.75 14.68
C GLU A 248 12.28 7.70 15.85
N ASN A 249 12.49 8.99 15.56
CA ASN A 249 12.77 10.03 16.55
C ASN A 249 11.54 10.83 16.95
N ASP A 250 10.39 10.55 16.32
CA ASP A 250 9.16 11.30 16.57
C ASP A 250 8.42 10.77 17.80
N LYS A 251 8.54 11.51 18.92
CA LYS A 251 7.90 11.16 20.19
C LYS A 251 6.37 11.28 20.18
N ALA A 252 5.78 11.91 19.16
CA ALA A 252 4.32 11.99 18.99
C ALA A 252 3.71 10.68 18.46
N ILE A 253 4.55 9.74 17.99
CA ILE A 253 4.12 8.50 17.35
C ILE A 253 4.59 7.28 18.15
N ASP A 254 3.66 6.59 18.79
CA ASP A 254 3.90 5.23 19.32
C ASP A 254 3.65 4.18 18.24
N MET A 255 4.68 3.91 17.42
CA MET A 255 4.57 3.01 16.28
C MET A 255 4.28 1.55 16.69
N SER A 256 4.75 1.14 17.88
CA SER A 256 4.49 -0.20 18.42
C SER A 256 3.01 -0.37 18.78
N LYS A 257 2.41 0.64 19.41
CA LYS A 257 0.98 0.68 19.71
C LYS A 257 0.13 0.70 18.44
N ILE A 258 0.56 1.44 17.43
CA ILE A 258 -0.12 1.49 16.12
C ILE A 258 -0.07 0.12 15.46
N LYS A 259 1.11 -0.52 15.39
CA LYS A 259 1.24 -1.88 14.84
C LYS A 259 0.32 -2.86 15.56
N LYS A 260 0.35 -2.87 16.90
CA LYS A 260 -0.57 -3.73 17.66
C LYS A 260 -2.02 -3.47 17.31
N THR A 261 -2.43 -2.22 17.16
CA THR A 261 -3.79 -1.86 16.78
C THR A 261 -4.17 -2.42 15.41
N LEU A 262 -3.32 -2.27 14.41
CA LEU A 262 -3.55 -2.81 13.06
C LEU A 262 -3.54 -4.34 13.04
N ASP A 263 -2.71 -4.97 13.89
CA ASP A 263 -2.69 -6.43 14.07
C ASP A 263 -3.98 -6.94 14.70
N ASP A 264 -4.46 -6.31 15.77
CA ASP A 264 -5.71 -6.65 16.44
C ASP A 264 -6.92 -6.50 15.50
N MET A 265 -6.91 -5.48 14.63
CA MET A 265 -7.93 -5.27 13.60
C MET A 265 -7.84 -6.27 12.45
N ASN A 266 -6.80 -7.09 12.40
CA ASN A 266 -6.47 -7.93 11.24
C ASN A 266 -6.47 -7.12 9.93
N TRP A 267 -5.95 -5.89 9.97
CA TRP A 267 -5.78 -5.06 8.77
C TRP A 267 -4.51 -5.45 8.02
N LYS A 268 -4.54 -5.30 6.72
CA LYS A 268 -3.40 -5.49 5.81
C LYS A 268 -3.46 -4.47 4.69
N GLY A 269 -2.31 -3.94 4.30
CA GLY A 269 -2.28 -2.91 3.26
C GLY A 269 -0.95 -2.18 3.16
N TRP A 270 -1.02 -1.00 2.57
CA TRP A 270 0.12 -0.14 2.35
C TRP A 270 0.24 0.92 3.44
N LEU A 271 1.45 1.04 4.00
CA LEU A 271 1.91 2.15 4.81
C LEU A 271 2.80 3.01 3.90
N ILE A 272 2.41 4.25 3.68
CA ILE A 272 3.04 5.13 2.70
C ILE A 272 3.73 6.28 3.43
N VAL A 273 5.02 6.46 3.19
CA VAL A 273 5.78 7.59 3.73
C VAL A 273 5.57 8.79 2.83
N GLU A 274 4.87 9.80 3.35
CA GLU A 274 4.65 11.08 2.66
C GLU A 274 5.66 12.12 3.10
N ARG A 275 5.86 12.30 4.42
CA ARG A 275 6.70 13.31 5.06
C ARG A 275 7.62 12.71 6.13
N SER A 276 7.77 13.37 7.29
CA SER A 276 8.71 13.02 8.37
C SER A 276 10.17 13.18 7.94
N ARG A 277 10.46 14.28 7.24
CA ARG A 277 11.84 14.63 6.87
C ARG A 277 12.49 15.38 8.04
N ASP A 278 13.78 15.13 8.23
CA ASP A 278 14.62 15.92 9.12
C ASP A 278 14.79 17.33 8.51
N VAL A 279 14.33 18.34 9.23
CA VAL A 279 14.36 19.74 8.76
C VAL A 279 15.76 20.29 8.58
N THR A 280 16.77 19.70 9.22
CA THR A 280 18.17 20.10 9.06
C THR A 280 18.75 19.65 7.72
N GLN A 281 18.12 18.67 7.06
CA GLN A 281 18.54 18.13 5.76
C GLN A 281 17.34 17.79 4.85
N VAL A 282 16.32 18.62 4.85
CA VAL A 282 15.03 18.37 4.17
C VAL A 282 15.17 18.00 2.69
N HIS A 283 16.18 18.51 2.00
CA HIS A 283 16.45 18.23 0.59
C HIS A 283 17.19 16.91 0.36
N ASN A 284 17.70 16.25 1.39
CA ASN A 284 18.35 14.95 1.27
C ASN A 284 17.30 13.83 1.23
N VAL A 285 16.63 13.73 0.07
CA VAL A 285 15.49 12.83 -0.16
C VAL A 285 15.85 11.37 0.15
N LYS A 286 17.00 10.90 -0.36
CA LYS A 286 17.43 9.52 -0.15
C LYS A 286 17.61 9.17 1.33
N VAL A 287 18.25 10.03 2.10
CA VAL A 287 18.48 9.81 3.53
C VAL A 287 17.17 9.86 4.31
N ASN A 288 16.37 10.90 4.08
CA ASN A 288 15.09 11.07 4.79
C ASN A 288 14.11 9.91 4.58
N TYR A 289 13.87 9.55 3.32
CA TYR A 289 12.92 8.47 3.01
C TYR A 289 13.52 7.10 3.30
N GLY A 290 14.84 6.92 3.12
CA GLY A 290 15.54 5.69 3.49
C GLY A 290 15.45 5.37 4.97
N ALA A 291 15.67 6.36 5.84
CA ALA A 291 15.54 6.20 7.29
C ALA A 291 14.10 5.81 7.69
N ASN A 292 13.10 6.52 7.17
CA ASN A 292 11.69 6.25 7.48
C ASN A 292 11.22 4.88 6.96
N VAL A 293 11.61 4.50 5.74
CA VAL A 293 11.31 3.18 5.18
C VAL A 293 11.97 2.08 6.00
N ALA A 294 13.24 2.21 6.35
CA ALA A 294 13.96 1.23 7.17
C ALA A 294 13.28 1.05 8.55
N TYR A 295 12.89 2.15 9.19
CA TYR A 295 12.18 2.11 10.45
C TYR A 295 10.83 1.38 10.33
N LEU A 296 10.00 1.73 9.34
CA LEU A 296 8.71 1.06 9.15
C LEU A 296 8.88 -0.43 8.83
N LYS A 297 9.87 -0.81 8.01
CA LYS A 297 10.15 -2.22 7.72
C LYS A 297 10.58 -2.99 8.97
N ARG A 298 11.42 -2.41 9.81
CA ARG A 298 11.81 -3.02 11.09
C ARG A 298 10.60 -3.28 11.98
N ILE A 299 9.67 -2.32 12.08
CA ILE A 299 8.48 -2.46 12.92
C ILE A 299 7.45 -3.42 12.31
N PHE A 300 7.11 -3.28 11.03
CA PHE A 300 5.97 -3.94 10.41
C PHE A 300 6.30 -5.22 9.65
N GLN A 301 7.55 -5.42 9.24
CA GLN A 301 8.00 -6.58 8.47
C GLN A 301 9.08 -7.41 9.17
N ASN A 302 9.60 -6.97 10.31
CA ASN A 302 10.72 -7.58 11.05
C ASN A 302 12.00 -7.71 10.17
N LYS A 303 12.32 -6.69 9.38
CA LYS A 303 13.45 -6.65 8.43
C LYS A 303 14.43 -5.55 8.76
#